data_f08a3f5c0f413af9843954b27998b95a
#
_entry.id   f08a3f5c0f413af9843954b27998b95a
#
_cell.length_a   1.000
_cell.length_b   1.000
_cell.length_c   1.000
_cell.angle_alpha   90.00
_cell.angle_beta   90.00
_cell.angle_gamma   90.00
#
_symmetry.space_group_name_H-M   'P 1'
#
loop_
_entity.id
_entity.type
_entity.pdbx_description
1 polymer ?
#
loop_
_entity_poly.entity_id
_entity_poly.type
_entity_poly.pdbx_seq_one_letter_code
_entity_poly.pdbx_strand_id
1 'polypeptide(L)'
;IVMNWIVGNEVNVRSDWNYMQYVDLDTYAREYANAVRVFYNSIKSMNANARVYASMDQQWNRDLSSKNSYDVRDLLVSMNQVISTEGNIDWGLADHPYAYPLTNTTFWNSSGKIQKLITNSENTSIVTMQNINVITNFLQKEEMLTADGEVRPVILSELGYSSSQGEINQ
;
A
#
# COMPACT_ATOMS: atom_id res chain seq x y z
N ILE A 1 -6.15 13.94 20.54
CA ILE A 1 -6.74 12.64 20.15
C ILE A 1 -6.17 12.29 18.79
N VAL A 2 -5.57 11.09 18.66
CA VAL A 2 -5.07 10.59 17.38
C VAL A 2 -6.24 10.03 16.58
N MET A 3 -6.39 10.50 15.35
CA MET A 3 -7.52 10.13 14.47
C MET A 3 -7.15 9.12 13.40
N ASN A 4 -5.90 9.10 12.94
CA ASN A 4 -5.42 8.19 11.90
C ASN A 4 -4.32 7.30 12.46
N TRP A 5 -4.48 6.00 12.28
CA TRP A 5 -3.56 4.97 12.79
C TRP A 5 -3.11 4.10 11.63
N ILE A 6 -1.81 3.94 11.47
CA ILE A 6 -1.22 3.12 10.43
C ILE A 6 -0.64 1.87 11.09
N VAL A 7 -0.99 0.70 10.57
CA VAL A 7 -0.57 -0.60 11.11
C VAL A 7 0.64 -1.11 10.33
N GLY A 8 1.81 -1.00 10.95
CA GLY A 8 3.10 -1.37 10.34
C GLY A 8 3.70 -0.26 9.46
N ASN A 9 4.75 -0.60 8.75
CA ASN A 9 5.41 0.24 7.74
C ASN A 9 5.80 -0.61 6.55
N GLU A 10 5.30 -0.28 5.34
CA GLU A 10 5.63 -0.98 4.09
C GLU A 10 5.67 -2.50 4.26
N VAL A 11 4.61 -3.05 4.85
CA VAL A 11 4.61 -4.44 5.34
C VAL A 11 4.82 -5.49 4.24
N ASN A 12 4.60 -5.11 2.98
CA ASN A 12 4.89 -5.95 1.83
C ASN A 12 6.40 -6.10 1.56
N VAL A 13 7.26 -5.21 2.10
CA VAL A 13 8.72 -5.27 1.94
C VAL A 13 9.34 -6.07 3.08
N ARG A 14 9.44 -7.38 2.90
CA ARG A 14 9.87 -8.31 3.94
C ARG A 14 11.33 -8.11 4.37
N SER A 15 12.21 -7.80 3.43
CA SER A 15 13.64 -7.67 3.72
C SER A 15 13.98 -6.48 4.61
N ASP A 16 13.19 -5.41 4.54
CA ASP A 16 13.54 -4.13 5.15
C ASP A 16 12.69 -3.80 6.39
N TRP A 17 11.40 -4.09 6.35
CA TRP A 17 10.46 -3.69 7.40
C TRP A 17 9.72 -4.83 8.08
N ASN A 18 9.79 -6.03 7.51
CA ASN A 18 9.12 -7.20 8.03
C ASN A 18 10.12 -8.33 8.24
N TYR A 19 10.48 -8.60 9.47
CA TYR A 19 11.47 -9.62 9.86
C TYR A 19 10.87 -11.03 10.04
N MET A 20 9.63 -11.24 9.66
CA MET A 20 9.01 -12.55 9.64
C MET A 20 9.73 -13.48 8.65
N GLN A 21 9.84 -14.76 8.95
CA GLN A 21 10.33 -15.73 7.97
C GLN A 21 9.42 -15.73 6.75
N TYR A 22 10.00 -16.02 5.59
CA TYR A 22 9.22 -16.13 4.38
C TYR A 22 8.13 -17.20 4.52
N VAL A 23 6.91 -16.79 4.21
CA VAL A 23 5.75 -17.66 4.04
C VAL A 23 5.10 -17.31 2.68
N ASP A 24 4.19 -18.15 2.21
CA ASP A 24 3.42 -17.82 1.01
C ASP A 24 2.52 -16.59 1.24
N LEU A 25 2.06 -16.01 0.13
CA LEU A 25 1.25 -14.79 0.15
C LEU A 25 -0.02 -14.93 1.00
N ASP A 26 -0.74 -16.04 0.87
CA ASP A 26 -2.01 -16.23 1.57
C ASP A 26 -1.83 -16.35 3.07
N THR A 27 -0.79 -17.07 3.49
CA THR A 27 -0.40 -17.14 4.91
C THR A 27 -0.03 -15.76 5.42
N TYR A 28 0.79 -15.00 4.68
CA TYR A 28 1.20 -13.66 5.08
C TYR A 28 0.01 -12.69 5.16
N ALA A 29 -0.84 -12.70 4.14
CA ALA A 29 -2.04 -11.87 4.08
C ALA A 29 -2.98 -12.14 5.27
N ARG A 30 -3.15 -13.40 5.66
CA ARG A 30 -3.95 -13.79 6.83
C ARG A 30 -3.37 -13.24 8.12
N GLU A 31 -2.07 -13.39 8.34
CA GLU A 31 -1.41 -12.87 9.54
C GLU A 31 -1.52 -11.34 9.62
N TYR A 32 -1.31 -10.66 8.50
CA TYR A 32 -1.43 -9.21 8.46
C TYR A 32 -2.89 -8.75 8.61
N ALA A 33 -3.85 -9.42 7.99
CA ALA A 33 -5.29 -9.15 8.18
C ALA A 33 -5.69 -9.27 9.66
N ASN A 34 -5.20 -10.31 10.35
CA ASN A 34 -5.43 -10.50 11.79
C ASN A 34 -4.83 -9.35 12.60
N ALA A 35 -3.61 -8.93 12.30
CA ALA A 35 -2.99 -7.78 12.95
C ALA A 35 -3.81 -6.50 12.74
N VAL A 36 -4.20 -6.20 11.50
CA VAL A 36 -5.06 -5.03 11.19
C VAL A 36 -6.36 -5.09 11.97
N ARG A 37 -7.01 -6.25 12.06
CA ARG A 37 -8.26 -6.45 12.82
C ARG A 37 -8.10 -6.21 14.31
N VAL A 38 -7.02 -6.71 14.92
CA VAL A 38 -6.73 -6.49 16.34
C VAL A 38 -6.55 -5.01 16.64
N PHE A 39 -5.75 -4.31 15.82
CA PHE A 39 -5.57 -2.86 15.96
C PHE A 39 -6.88 -2.11 15.72
N TYR A 40 -7.63 -2.47 14.67
CA TYR A 40 -8.92 -1.85 14.37
C TYR A 40 -9.89 -1.95 15.57
N ASN A 41 -10.11 -3.13 16.09
CA ASN A 41 -11.02 -3.34 17.20
C ASN A 41 -10.57 -2.58 18.46
N SER A 42 -9.28 -2.60 18.78
CA SER A 42 -8.73 -1.89 19.94
C SER A 42 -8.89 -0.38 19.80
N ILE A 43 -8.56 0.19 18.63
CA ILE A 43 -8.66 1.62 18.36
C ILE A 43 -10.13 2.07 18.35
N LYS A 44 -10.99 1.33 17.66
CA LYS A 44 -12.42 1.66 17.55
C LYS A 44 -13.16 1.55 18.89
N SER A 45 -12.73 0.67 19.80
CA SER A 45 -13.31 0.58 21.15
C SER A 45 -13.04 1.85 21.96
N MET A 46 -11.94 2.56 21.70
CA MET A 46 -11.56 3.79 22.40
C MET A 46 -12.02 5.05 21.66
N ASN A 47 -12.07 5.01 20.33
CA ASN A 47 -12.47 6.13 19.49
C ASN A 47 -13.13 5.62 18.19
N ALA A 48 -14.45 5.56 18.17
CA ALA A 48 -15.23 5.09 17.04
C ALA A 48 -14.98 5.89 15.74
N ASN A 49 -14.55 7.16 15.85
CA ASN A 49 -14.27 8.04 14.72
C ASN A 49 -12.84 7.91 14.17
N ALA A 50 -11.96 7.17 14.86
CA ALA A 50 -10.61 6.95 14.36
C ALA A 50 -10.61 6.07 13.11
N ARG A 51 -9.62 6.27 12.23
CA ARG A 51 -9.40 5.50 11.01
C ARG A 51 -8.14 4.65 11.16
N VAL A 52 -8.18 3.46 10.60
CA VAL A 52 -7.08 2.48 10.65
C VAL A 52 -6.68 2.13 9.22
N TYR A 53 -5.38 2.17 8.94
CA TYR A 53 -4.83 2.00 7.60
C TYR A 53 -3.83 0.84 7.57
N ALA A 54 -3.89 0.05 6.51
CA ALA A 54 -2.84 -0.89 6.12
C ALA A 54 -1.73 -0.13 5.40
N SER A 55 -0.46 -0.45 5.68
CA SER A 55 0.71 0.28 5.14
C SER A 55 1.41 -0.51 4.04
N MET A 56 1.56 0.11 2.88
CA MET A 56 2.16 -0.48 1.68
C MET A 56 3.17 0.47 1.03
N ASP A 57 4.16 -0.11 0.33
CA ASP A 57 5.06 0.63 -0.54
C ASP A 57 4.51 0.77 -1.97
N GLN A 58 5.34 1.25 -2.87
CA GLN A 58 5.00 1.51 -4.27
C GLN A 58 5.05 0.28 -5.21
N GLN A 59 5.46 -0.90 -4.73
CA GLN A 59 5.69 -2.09 -5.58
C GLN A 59 4.38 -2.84 -5.85
N TRP A 60 3.64 -2.36 -6.83
CA TRP A 60 2.26 -2.73 -7.07
C TRP A 60 2.09 -4.13 -7.67
N ASN A 61 2.76 -4.40 -8.80
CA ASN A 61 2.69 -5.68 -9.52
C ASN A 61 4.00 -5.91 -10.27
N ARG A 62 5.08 -6.15 -9.54
CA ARG A 62 6.43 -6.29 -10.11
C ARG A 62 6.81 -7.69 -10.48
N ASP A 63 6.03 -8.69 -10.07
CA ASP A 63 6.39 -10.11 -10.19
C ASP A 63 7.79 -10.35 -9.58
N LEU A 64 7.94 -9.90 -8.36
CA LEU A 64 9.17 -10.08 -7.61
C LEU A 64 9.30 -11.56 -7.27
N SER A 65 10.02 -12.32 -8.12
CA SER A 65 10.38 -13.71 -7.86
C SER A 65 11.25 -13.90 -6.61
N SER A 66 11.73 -12.79 -6.03
CA SER A 66 12.48 -12.79 -4.79
C SER A 66 11.53 -12.96 -3.59
N LYS A 67 11.94 -13.79 -2.62
CA LYS A 67 11.26 -13.93 -1.34
C LYS A 67 11.40 -12.70 -0.41
N ASN A 68 11.73 -11.55 -0.97
CA ASN A 68 12.02 -10.33 -0.21
C ASN A 68 10.82 -9.39 -0.10
N SER A 69 9.86 -9.49 -1.01
CA SER A 69 8.67 -8.63 -1.02
C SER A 69 7.47 -9.37 -1.59
N TYR A 70 6.28 -8.91 -1.24
CA TYR A 70 5.03 -9.29 -1.87
C TYR A 70 4.54 -8.13 -2.74
N ASP A 71 3.90 -8.43 -3.86
CA ASP A 71 3.24 -7.40 -4.67
C ASP A 71 2.06 -6.81 -3.90
N VAL A 72 1.98 -5.48 -3.84
CA VAL A 72 0.96 -4.76 -3.06
C VAL A 72 -0.44 -5.13 -3.50
N ARG A 73 -0.69 -5.17 -4.82
CA ARG A 73 -2.00 -5.53 -5.36
C ARG A 73 -2.48 -6.88 -4.84
N ASP A 74 -1.64 -7.89 -4.94
CA ASP A 74 -2.00 -9.26 -4.58
C ASP A 74 -2.14 -9.42 -3.06
N LEU A 75 -1.29 -8.73 -2.29
CA LEU A 75 -1.42 -8.69 -0.83
C LEU A 75 -2.73 -8.02 -0.40
N LEU A 76 -3.12 -6.90 -1.02
CA LEU A 76 -4.38 -6.22 -0.72
C LEU A 76 -5.59 -7.09 -1.06
N VAL A 77 -5.56 -7.81 -2.19
CA VAL A 77 -6.65 -8.75 -2.56
C VAL A 77 -6.78 -9.85 -1.53
N SER A 78 -5.69 -10.56 -1.21
CA SER A 78 -5.72 -11.67 -0.26
C SER A 78 -6.08 -11.20 1.16
N MET A 79 -5.52 -10.07 1.62
CA MET A 79 -5.86 -9.48 2.91
C MET A 79 -7.34 -9.10 2.99
N ASN A 80 -7.85 -8.42 1.96
CA ASN A 80 -9.26 -8.00 1.93
C ASN A 80 -10.22 -9.19 1.88
N GLN A 81 -9.86 -10.27 1.18
CA GLN A 81 -10.65 -11.49 1.15
C GLN A 81 -10.75 -12.13 2.55
N VAL A 82 -9.67 -12.20 3.30
CA VAL A 82 -9.68 -12.68 4.69
C VAL A 82 -10.57 -11.78 5.54
N ILE A 83 -10.39 -10.46 5.46
CA ILE A 83 -11.15 -9.49 6.25
C ILE A 83 -12.65 -9.57 5.93
N SER A 84 -13.04 -9.60 4.68
CA SER A 84 -14.46 -9.62 4.28
C SER A 84 -15.15 -10.93 4.66
N THR A 85 -14.43 -12.06 4.63
CA THR A 85 -14.97 -13.38 5.01
C THR A 85 -15.18 -13.48 6.52
N GLU A 86 -14.31 -12.89 7.32
CA GLU A 86 -14.32 -12.98 8.78
C GLU A 86 -15.05 -11.81 9.48
N GLY A 87 -15.76 -10.99 8.73
CA GLY A 87 -16.42 -9.75 9.17
C GLY A 87 -15.70 -8.51 8.66
N ASN A 88 -16.27 -7.90 7.62
CA ASN A 88 -15.67 -6.75 6.95
C ASN A 88 -15.54 -5.56 7.89
N ILE A 89 -14.32 -5.03 8.01
CA ILE A 89 -13.98 -3.82 8.78
C ILE A 89 -13.55 -2.69 7.83
N ASP A 90 -13.71 -1.43 8.26
CA ASP A 90 -13.38 -0.25 7.47
C ASP A 90 -11.90 0.10 7.60
N TRP A 91 -11.05 -0.72 6.97
CA TRP A 91 -9.64 -0.36 6.82
C TRP A 91 -9.43 0.59 5.64
N GLY A 92 -8.42 1.45 5.73
CA GLY A 92 -7.94 2.29 4.63
C GLY A 92 -6.55 1.87 4.18
N LEU A 93 -6.04 2.49 3.13
CA LEU A 93 -4.68 2.28 2.62
C LEU A 93 -3.79 3.47 2.95
N ALA A 94 -2.67 3.22 3.61
CA ALA A 94 -1.54 4.14 3.74
C ALA A 94 -0.50 3.74 2.70
N ASP A 95 -0.31 4.59 1.69
CA ASP A 95 0.55 4.33 0.54
C ASP A 95 1.74 5.28 0.53
N HIS A 96 2.89 4.79 0.02
CA HIS A 96 4.15 5.51 -0.08
C HIS A 96 4.56 5.69 -1.56
N PRO A 97 3.89 6.57 -2.32
CA PRO A 97 4.09 6.70 -3.77
C PRO A 97 5.30 7.57 -4.13
N TYR A 98 6.47 7.20 -3.63
CA TYR A 98 7.72 7.90 -3.93
C TYR A 98 8.00 7.95 -5.44
N ALA A 99 8.83 8.92 -5.85
CA ALA A 99 9.37 8.93 -7.20
C ALA A 99 10.21 7.68 -7.47
N TYR A 100 10.17 7.17 -8.70
CA TYR A 100 11.00 6.04 -9.07
C TYR A 100 11.88 6.38 -10.30
N PRO A 101 13.21 6.22 -10.19
CA PRO A 101 13.95 6.04 -8.95
C PRO A 101 13.79 7.23 -7.99
N LEU A 102 14.10 7.06 -6.72
CA LEU A 102 13.99 8.12 -5.68
C LEU A 102 14.69 9.43 -6.05
N THR A 103 15.73 9.34 -6.88
CA THR A 103 16.50 10.49 -7.39
C THR A 103 15.84 11.21 -8.56
N ASN A 104 14.68 10.77 -9.03
CA ASN A 104 13.99 11.42 -10.15
C ASN A 104 13.35 12.74 -9.70
N THR A 105 13.92 13.85 -10.11
CA THR A 105 13.42 15.19 -9.80
C THR A 105 12.19 15.59 -10.61
N THR A 106 11.93 14.91 -11.73
CA THR A 106 10.78 15.12 -12.62
C THR A 106 9.79 13.98 -12.52
N PHE A 107 9.28 13.75 -11.30
CA PHE A 107 8.45 12.58 -10.96
C PHE A 107 7.19 12.42 -11.85
N TRP A 108 6.71 13.50 -12.45
CA TRP A 108 5.56 13.49 -13.35
C TRP A 108 5.90 13.04 -14.78
N ASN A 109 7.18 12.82 -15.09
CA ASN A 109 7.64 12.45 -16.42
C ASN A 109 8.76 11.41 -16.32
N SER A 110 8.40 10.16 -16.38
CA SER A 110 9.35 9.05 -16.46
C SER A 110 9.69 8.75 -17.91
N SER A 111 10.92 8.34 -18.20
CA SER A 111 11.39 8.03 -19.54
C SER A 111 12.07 6.67 -19.65
N GLY A 112 12.27 6.20 -20.87
CA GLY A 112 13.00 4.97 -21.16
C GLY A 112 12.41 3.72 -20.51
N LYS A 113 13.25 2.95 -19.81
CA LYS A 113 12.82 1.71 -19.14
C LYS A 113 11.88 1.98 -17.96
N ILE A 114 12.03 3.11 -17.30
CA ILE A 114 11.22 3.48 -16.13
C ILE A 114 9.75 3.70 -16.54
N GLN A 115 9.52 4.35 -17.68
CA GLN A 115 8.17 4.59 -18.20
C GLN A 115 7.36 3.29 -18.39
N LYS A 116 8.03 2.18 -18.67
CA LYS A 116 7.38 0.87 -18.83
C LYS A 116 6.92 0.27 -17.51
N LEU A 117 7.53 0.69 -16.40
CA LEU A 117 7.19 0.25 -15.05
C LEU A 117 6.08 1.08 -14.42
N ILE A 118 5.88 2.32 -14.89
CA ILE A 118 4.91 3.28 -14.36
C ILE A 118 3.88 3.59 -15.45
N THR A 119 2.80 2.84 -15.46
CA THR A 119 1.73 2.96 -16.43
C THR A 119 0.39 3.22 -15.73
N ASN A 120 -0.62 3.67 -16.45
CA ASN A 120 -1.99 3.81 -15.91
C ASN A 120 -2.79 2.50 -15.96
N SER A 121 -2.15 1.39 -16.28
CA SER A 121 -2.77 0.08 -16.25
C SER A 121 -2.83 -0.47 -14.83
N GLU A 122 -3.86 -1.22 -14.50
CA GLU A 122 -3.93 -1.98 -13.25
C GLU A 122 -2.76 -2.97 -13.08
N ASN A 123 -2.17 -3.40 -14.19
CA ASN A 123 -1.00 -4.29 -14.20
C ASN A 123 0.32 -3.51 -14.21
N THR A 124 0.32 -2.22 -13.84
CA THR A 124 1.55 -1.44 -13.69
C THR A 124 2.49 -2.11 -12.67
N SER A 125 3.79 -2.05 -12.89
CA SER A 125 4.73 -2.65 -11.94
C SER A 125 4.88 -1.80 -10.67
N ILE A 126 4.84 -0.48 -10.83
CA ILE A 126 5.09 0.47 -9.74
C ILE A 126 3.98 1.53 -9.77
N VAL A 127 3.51 1.92 -8.59
CA VAL A 127 2.65 3.09 -8.42
C VAL A 127 3.45 4.21 -7.76
N THR A 128 3.38 5.38 -8.36
CA THR A 128 3.98 6.62 -7.88
C THR A 128 2.92 7.73 -7.98
N MET A 129 3.25 8.94 -7.59
CA MET A 129 2.34 10.08 -7.83
C MET A 129 1.98 10.29 -9.30
N GLN A 130 2.81 9.80 -10.25
CA GLN A 130 2.53 9.92 -11.69
C GLN A 130 1.29 9.13 -12.13
N ASN A 131 1.03 7.99 -11.49
CA ASN A 131 -0.05 7.06 -11.83
C ASN A 131 -0.88 6.62 -10.61
N ILE A 132 -1.02 7.49 -9.62
CA ILE A 132 -1.74 7.22 -8.36
C ILE A 132 -3.21 6.81 -8.58
N ASN A 133 -3.78 7.20 -9.73
CA ASN A 133 -5.12 6.77 -10.14
C ASN A 133 -5.28 5.25 -10.23
N VAL A 134 -4.20 4.49 -10.39
CA VAL A 134 -4.26 3.02 -10.37
C VAL A 134 -4.82 2.51 -9.04
N ILE A 135 -4.32 3.03 -7.92
CA ILE A 135 -4.82 2.67 -6.58
C ILE A 135 -6.28 3.08 -6.40
N THR A 136 -6.62 4.33 -6.75
CA THR A 136 -7.98 4.81 -6.54
C THR A 136 -8.99 4.06 -7.40
N ASN A 137 -8.63 3.71 -8.64
CA ASN A 137 -9.48 2.89 -9.51
C ASN A 137 -9.62 1.45 -8.97
N PHE A 138 -8.53 0.88 -8.44
CA PHE A 138 -8.54 -0.45 -7.86
C PHE A 138 -9.47 -0.53 -6.63
N LEU A 139 -9.41 0.46 -5.74
CA LEU A 139 -10.24 0.49 -4.53
C LEU A 139 -11.73 0.78 -4.80
N GLN A 140 -12.09 1.20 -6.02
CA GLN A 140 -13.48 1.37 -6.44
C GLN A 140 -14.13 0.07 -6.93
N LYS A 141 -13.38 -1.02 -7.05
CA LYS A 141 -13.95 -2.32 -7.42
C LYS A 141 -14.88 -2.82 -6.32
N GLU A 142 -15.96 -3.49 -6.74
CA GLU A 142 -16.99 -3.99 -5.84
C GLU A 142 -16.42 -4.83 -4.69
N GLU A 143 -15.48 -5.71 -5.01
CA GLU A 143 -14.83 -6.59 -4.04
C GLU A 143 -13.95 -5.85 -3.03
N MET A 144 -13.55 -4.59 -3.32
CA MET A 144 -12.69 -3.78 -2.45
C MET A 144 -13.47 -2.81 -1.56
N LEU A 145 -14.76 -2.63 -1.78
CA LEU A 145 -15.57 -1.68 -1.00
C LEU A 145 -15.69 -2.10 0.47
N THR A 146 -16.02 -1.12 1.31
CA THR A 146 -16.40 -1.37 2.71
C THR A 146 -17.71 -2.15 2.80
N ALA A 147 -18.09 -2.59 3.99
CA ALA A 147 -19.37 -3.27 4.22
C ALA A 147 -20.59 -2.39 3.84
N ASP A 148 -20.44 -1.07 3.93
CA ASP A 148 -21.48 -0.09 3.58
C ASP A 148 -21.43 0.33 2.10
N GLY A 149 -20.56 -0.27 1.28
CA GLY A 149 -20.42 0.03 -0.15
C GLY A 149 -19.59 1.29 -0.44
N GLU A 150 -18.87 1.82 0.53
CA GLU A 150 -18.03 3.00 0.38
C GLU A 150 -16.63 2.63 -0.12
N VAL A 151 -16.01 3.54 -0.87
CA VAL A 151 -14.60 3.39 -1.30
C VAL A 151 -13.67 3.56 -0.08
N ARG A 152 -12.73 2.65 0.08
CA ARG A 152 -11.77 2.71 1.19
C ARG A 152 -10.89 3.96 1.08
N PRO A 153 -10.68 4.68 2.20
CA PRO A 153 -9.88 5.90 2.20
C PRO A 153 -8.39 5.59 1.97
N VAL A 154 -7.73 6.51 1.29
CA VAL A 154 -6.28 6.47 1.07
C VAL A 154 -5.64 7.65 1.79
N ILE A 155 -4.50 7.40 2.44
CA ILE A 155 -3.60 8.43 2.96
C ILE A 155 -2.21 8.22 2.35
N LEU A 156 -1.61 9.28 1.84
CA LEU A 156 -0.21 9.27 1.40
C LEU A 156 0.64 9.61 2.62
N SER A 157 1.11 8.57 3.31
CA SER A 157 1.76 8.73 4.61
C SER A 157 3.25 9.00 4.51
N GLU A 158 3.87 8.62 3.41
CA GLU A 158 5.25 8.98 3.11
C GLU A 158 5.39 9.40 1.64
N LEU A 159 6.02 10.54 1.43
CA LEU A 159 6.20 11.15 0.13
C LEU A 159 7.40 12.09 0.15
N GLY A 160 8.24 12.01 -0.87
CA GLY A 160 9.38 12.90 -0.98
C GLY A 160 9.97 12.91 -2.39
N TYR A 161 10.67 14.00 -2.70
CA TYR A 161 11.30 14.21 -4.00
C TYR A 161 12.70 14.77 -3.82
N SER A 162 13.63 14.32 -4.67
CA SER A 162 14.95 14.95 -4.76
C SER A 162 14.82 16.33 -5.39
N SER A 163 15.49 17.32 -4.82
CA SER A 163 15.50 18.70 -5.34
C SER A 163 16.47 18.87 -6.52
N SER A 164 17.49 18.00 -6.62
CA SER A 164 18.44 17.99 -7.75
C SER A 164 18.99 16.59 -8.01
N GLN A 165 19.38 16.33 -9.25
CA GLN A 165 20.18 15.15 -9.63
C GLN A 165 21.68 15.50 -9.51
N GLY A 166 22.34 15.10 -8.45
CA GLY A 166 23.77 15.36 -8.24
C GLY A 166 23.99 16.56 -7.35
N GLU A 167 25.04 17.05 -7.33
CA GLU A 167 25.84 17.97 -6.53
C GLU A 167 25.11 18.89 -5.58
N ILE A 168 24.49 19.01 -4.81
CA ILE A 168 24.02 19.93 -3.74
C ILE A 168 22.55 19.67 -3.39
N ASN A 169 22.38 18.90 -2.40
CA ASN A 169 21.21 19.00 -1.54
C ASN A 169 21.25 20.32 -0.77
N GLN A 170 20.33 21.17 -1.06
CA GLN A 170 20.04 22.31 -0.21
C GLN A 170 18.99 21.93 0.83
#